data_18ac3e897530033d501e25f59edddd79
#
_entry.id   18ac3e897530033d501e25f59edddd79
#
_cell.length_a   1.000
_cell.length_b   1.000
_cell.length_c   1.000
_cell.angle_alpha   90.00
_cell.angle_beta   90.00
_cell.angle_gamma   90.00
#
_symmetry.space_group_name_H-M   'P 1'
#
loop_
_entity.id
_entity.type
_entity.pdbx_description
1 polymer ?
#
loop_
_entity_poly.entity_id
_entity_poly.type
_entity_poly.pdbx_seq_one_letter_code
_entity_poly.pdbx_strand_id
1 'polypeptide(L)'
;MSSAIVRLLLPAACAAAALILRYQLAGQSTVDSSSQLYFLLRQLPYILLTLATLIALLSNHAQEAGASISLLIGYWLIQTYLQSPLSLAPASQIFYLLTLLTPTLIITYSLWPQNNCQQLQGVLAIALAPLLMAVILLLNAVDNNLLLKTATETLTSGLLGGHLSGISWMLYGLAAALCLVFCLSRQRSFDSSLLGCTLMTVITYHWIQLTSISACLFAGMGLLLTINITISLLQIGYRDDLTQIGNRRALQQAAKTLRGPYSIAMVDADYFKKINDRFGHDLGDQALRAIASLLKQTADGSRAYRYGGEEF
;
A
#
# COMPACT_ATOMS: atom_id res chain seq x y z
N MET A 1 -19.67 -3.47 10.32
CA MET A 1 -19.22 -3.59 8.91
C MET A 1 -18.07 -4.56 8.90
N SER A 2 -18.10 -5.59 8.05
CA SER A 2 -17.00 -6.56 7.95
C SER A 2 -15.71 -5.83 7.58
N SER A 3 -14.60 -6.23 8.15
CA SER A 3 -13.27 -5.64 7.87
C SER A 3 -12.92 -5.66 6.36
N ALA A 4 -13.49 -6.60 5.60
CA ALA A 4 -13.34 -6.72 4.15
C ALA A 4 -13.98 -5.55 3.38
N ILE A 5 -15.17 -5.10 3.79
CA ILE A 5 -15.85 -3.97 3.13
C ILE A 5 -15.04 -2.68 3.31
N VAL A 6 -14.52 -2.42 4.51
CA VAL A 6 -13.68 -1.23 4.76
C VAL A 6 -12.42 -1.23 3.91
N ARG A 7 -11.78 -2.39 3.73
CA ARG A 7 -10.56 -2.52 2.91
C ARG A 7 -10.80 -2.24 1.43
N LEU A 8 -11.94 -2.60 0.88
CA LEU A 8 -12.27 -2.31 -0.52
C LEU A 8 -12.79 -0.88 -0.71
N LEU A 9 -13.52 -0.33 0.27
CA LEU A 9 -14.06 1.03 0.18
C LEU A 9 -13.01 2.12 0.36
N LEU A 10 -11.99 1.90 1.21
CA LEU A 10 -10.97 2.91 1.47
C LEU A 10 -10.18 3.35 0.22
N PRO A 11 -9.66 2.43 -0.63
CA PRO A 11 -9.02 2.80 -1.89
C PRO A 11 -9.94 3.58 -2.83
N ALA A 12 -11.20 3.13 -2.96
CA ALA A 12 -12.20 3.80 -3.78
C ALA A 12 -12.54 5.21 -3.26
N ALA A 13 -12.66 5.36 -1.93
CA ALA A 13 -12.90 6.65 -1.30
C ALA A 13 -11.74 7.63 -1.51
N CYS A 14 -10.49 7.17 -1.37
CA CYS A 14 -9.30 7.99 -1.62
C CYS A 14 -9.21 8.41 -3.10
N ALA A 15 -9.50 7.51 -4.04
CA ALA A 15 -9.53 7.82 -5.47
C ALA A 15 -10.64 8.83 -5.80
N ALA A 16 -11.85 8.62 -5.27
CA ALA A 16 -12.96 9.55 -5.46
C ALA A 16 -12.67 10.94 -4.87
N ALA A 17 -12.11 11.00 -3.66
CA ALA A 17 -11.73 12.26 -3.03
C ALA A 17 -10.68 13.02 -3.85
N ALA A 18 -9.68 12.33 -4.39
CA ALA A 18 -8.66 12.92 -5.24
C ALA A 18 -9.25 13.48 -6.56
N LEU A 19 -10.19 12.75 -7.17
CA LEU A 19 -10.88 13.19 -8.39
C LEU A 19 -11.84 14.36 -8.12
N ILE A 20 -12.57 14.37 -7.01
CA ILE A 20 -13.44 15.47 -6.58
C ILE A 20 -12.59 16.72 -6.34
N LEU A 21 -11.48 16.60 -5.62
CA LEU A 21 -10.54 17.70 -5.39
C LEU A 21 -10.06 18.29 -6.72
N ARG A 22 -9.63 17.43 -7.65
CA ARG A 22 -9.23 17.85 -8.99
C ARG A 22 -10.36 18.55 -9.74
N TYR A 23 -11.59 18.03 -9.67
CA TYR A 23 -12.74 18.63 -10.35
C TYR A 23 -13.07 20.02 -9.79
N GLN A 24 -13.05 20.18 -8.47
CA GLN A 24 -13.25 21.48 -7.81
C GLN A 24 -12.17 22.51 -8.22
N LEU A 25 -10.91 22.07 -8.29
CA LEU A 25 -9.80 22.91 -8.72
C LEU A 25 -9.91 23.32 -10.20
N ALA A 26 -10.41 22.43 -11.06
CA ALA A 26 -10.61 22.72 -12.47
C ALA A 26 -11.76 23.72 -12.74
N GLY A 27 -12.77 23.74 -11.86
CA GLY A 27 -13.89 24.67 -11.95
C GLY A 27 -13.56 26.11 -11.46
N GLN A 28 -12.44 26.27 -10.76
CA GLN A 28 -11.97 27.60 -10.35
C GLN A 28 -11.07 28.16 -11.46
N SER A 29 -11.62 29.07 -12.27
CA SER A 29 -10.90 29.78 -13.35
C SER A 29 -9.69 30.62 -12.87
N THR A 30 -9.44 30.66 -11.57
CA THR A 30 -8.38 31.42 -10.90
C THR A 30 -7.19 30.58 -10.45
N VAL A 31 -7.19 29.25 -10.68
CA VAL A 31 -6.04 28.42 -10.36
C VAL A 31 -5.07 28.44 -11.55
N ASP A 32 -4.52 29.61 -11.81
CA ASP A 32 -3.38 29.76 -12.69
C ASP A 32 -2.20 28.97 -12.12
N SER A 33 -1.35 28.44 -13.01
CA SER A 33 -0.12 27.72 -12.65
C SER A 33 0.83 28.51 -11.74
N SER A 34 0.61 29.81 -11.60
CA SER A 34 1.31 30.75 -10.72
C SER A 34 0.70 30.88 -9.31
N SER A 35 -0.48 30.27 -9.04
CA SER A 35 -1.14 30.41 -7.74
C SER A 35 -0.39 29.63 -6.65
N GLN A 36 -0.32 30.21 -5.43
CA GLN A 36 0.26 29.53 -4.25
C GLN A 36 -0.42 28.17 -3.98
N LEU A 37 -1.72 28.05 -4.26
CA LEU A 37 -2.48 26.82 -4.10
C LEU A 37 -1.96 25.71 -5.02
N TYR A 38 -1.65 26.03 -6.28
CA TYR A 38 -1.09 25.06 -7.22
C TYR A 38 0.31 24.58 -6.79
N PHE A 39 1.13 25.49 -6.30
CA PHE A 39 2.43 25.13 -5.73
C PHE A 39 2.30 24.17 -4.54
N LEU A 40 1.42 24.48 -3.57
CA LEU A 40 1.16 23.62 -2.42
C LEU A 40 0.63 22.25 -2.84
N LEU A 41 -0.27 22.20 -3.82
CA LEU A 41 -0.81 20.95 -4.34
C LEU A 41 0.28 20.06 -4.94
N ARG A 42 1.25 20.63 -5.65
CA ARG A 42 2.39 19.89 -6.22
C ARG A 42 3.34 19.35 -5.16
N GLN A 43 3.43 19.98 -3.99
CA GLN A 43 4.28 19.49 -2.89
C GLN A 43 3.60 18.40 -2.05
N LEU A 44 2.26 18.32 -2.07
CA LEU A 44 1.48 17.39 -1.23
C LEU A 44 1.86 15.92 -1.44
N PRO A 45 2.03 15.37 -2.66
CA PRO A 45 2.48 14.00 -2.87
C PRO A 45 3.85 13.72 -2.25
N TYR A 46 4.80 14.65 -2.38
CA TYR A 46 6.13 14.49 -1.78
C TYR A 46 6.03 14.35 -0.26
N ILE A 47 5.24 15.21 0.39
CA ILE A 47 5.04 15.17 1.85
C ILE A 47 4.39 13.86 2.27
N LEU A 48 3.29 13.46 1.63
CA LEU A 48 2.54 12.27 2.02
C LEU A 48 3.30 10.97 1.73
N LEU A 49 3.97 10.86 0.58
CA LEU A 49 4.74 9.67 0.23
C LEU A 49 6.03 9.55 1.07
N THR A 50 6.71 10.65 1.39
CA THR A 50 7.84 10.62 2.33
C THR A 50 7.39 10.26 3.73
N LEU A 51 6.25 10.77 4.19
CA LEU A 51 5.66 10.41 5.47
C LEU A 51 5.33 8.90 5.51
N ALA A 52 4.67 8.37 4.49
CA ALA A 52 4.39 6.93 4.35
C ALA A 52 5.68 6.10 4.39
N THR A 53 6.71 6.52 3.67
CA THR A 53 8.03 5.86 3.65
C THR A 53 8.67 5.86 5.05
N LEU A 54 8.68 6.99 5.73
CA LEU A 54 9.26 7.10 7.08
C LEU A 54 8.52 6.20 8.08
N ILE A 55 7.19 6.22 8.08
CA ILE A 55 6.41 5.36 8.96
C ILE A 55 6.68 3.88 8.65
N ALA A 56 6.75 3.49 7.36
CA ALA A 56 7.04 2.12 6.95
C ALA A 56 8.43 1.65 7.39
N LEU A 57 9.45 2.50 7.25
CA LEU A 57 10.82 2.19 7.70
C LEU A 57 10.91 2.07 9.23
N LEU A 58 10.32 3.02 9.96
CA LEU A 58 10.28 2.99 11.42
C LEU A 58 9.53 1.79 11.99
N SER A 59 8.50 1.34 11.28
CA SER A 59 7.72 0.15 11.64
C SER A 59 8.27 -1.16 11.07
N ASN A 60 9.41 -1.11 10.37
CA ASN A 60 10.09 -2.28 9.81
C ASN A 60 9.30 -3.03 8.72
N HIS A 61 8.51 -2.29 7.93
CA HIS A 61 7.66 -2.78 6.83
C HIS A 61 8.32 -2.48 5.47
N ALA A 62 9.19 -3.37 5.00
CA ALA A 62 10.02 -3.16 3.81
C ALA A 62 9.22 -3.02 2.51
N GLN A 63 8.14 -3.77 2.35
CA GLN A 63 7.30 -3.73 1.13
C GLN A 63 6.60 -2.38 0.96
N GLU A 64 6.00 -1.89 2.05
CA GLU A 64 5.32 -0.60 2.11
C GLU A 64 6.30 0.54 1.86
N ALA A 65 7.52 0.45 2.43
CA ALA A 65 8.59 1.41 2.19
C ALA A 65 9.03 1.41 0.72
N GLY A 66 9.27 0.23 0.14
CA GLY A 66 9.64 0.09 -1.27
C GLY A 66 8.56 0.61 -2.22
N ALA A 67 7.28 0.31 -1.96
CA ALA A 67 6.16 0.79 -2.75
C ALA A 67 6.01 2.32 -2.69
N SER A 68 6.11 2.92 -1.50
CA SER A 68 6.02 4.37 -1.34
C SER A 68 7.20 5.10 -1.98
N ILE A 69 8.44 4.57 -1.90
CA ILE A 69 9.61 5.08 -2.61
C ILE A 69 9.41 5.00 -4.13
N SER A 70 8.87 3.87 -4.62
CA SER A 70 8.58 3.70 -6.06
C SER A 70 7.63 4.77 -6.59
N LEU A 71 6.56 5.05 -5.85
CA LEU A 71 5.60 6.10 -6.20
C LEU A 71 6.21 7.50 -6.09
N LEU A 72 7.05 7.74 -5.07
CA LEU A 72 7.75 9.01 -4.90
C LEU A 72 8.67 9.32 -6.10
N ILE A 73 9.44 8.32 -6.51
CA ILE A 73 10.32 8.40 -7.69
C ILE A 73 9.48 8.60 -8.97
N GLY A 74 8.40 7.84 -9.14
CA GLY A 74 7.48 7.97 -10.27
C GLY A 74 6.89 9.38 -10.35
N TYR A 75 6.45 9.94 -9.23
CA TYR A 75 5.95 11.31 -9.17
C TYR A 75 7.03 12.35 -9.51
N TRP A 76 8.25 12.17 -8.99
CA TRP A 76 9.37 13.04 -9.31
C TRP A 76 9.69 13.02 -10.81
N LEU A 77 9.70 11.85 -11.47
CA LEU A 77 9.88 11.75 -12.92
C LEU A 77 8.77 12.47 -13.69
N ILE A 78 7.52 12.33 -13.27
CA ILE A 78 6.40 13.04 -13.89
C ILE A 78 6.61 14.55 -13.80
N GLN A 79 6.99 15.06 -12.62
CA GLN A 79 7.17 16.50 -12.42
C GLN A 79 8.40 17.08 -13.12
N THR A 80 9.44 16.26 -13.37
CA THR A 80 10.68 16.72 -14.00
C THR A 80 10.63 16.64 -15.51
N TYR A 81 10.09 15.56 -16.08
CA TYR A 81 10.19 15.29 -17.51
C TYR A 81 8.85 15.35 -18.27
N LEU A 82 7.72 15.03 -17.63
CA LEU A 82 6.43 14.95 -18.28
C LEU A 82 5.63 16.27 -18.25
N GLN A 83 6.30 17.40 -17.94
CA GLN A 83 5.71 18.73 -18.06
C GLN A 83 5.82 19.29 -19.50
N SER A 84 6.62 18.65 -20.35
CA SER A 84 6.73 18.92 -21.78
C SER A 84 5.74 18.04 -22.59
N PRO A 85 5.39 18.44 -23.83
CA PRO A 85 4.50 17.64 -24.67
C PRO A 85 5.05 16.23 -24.89
N LEU A 86 4.18 15.21 -24.80
CA LEU A 86 4.55 13.81 -24.99
C LEU A 86 5.03 13.46 -26.42
N SER A 87 4.91 14.39 -27.36
CA SER A 87 5.47 14.26 -28.71
C SER A 87 7.00 14.45 -28.78
N LEU A 88 7.59 14.98 -27.71
CA LEU A 88 9.02 15.29 -27.65
C LEU A 88 9.77 14.25 -26.80
N ALA A 89 10.97 13.84 -27.25
CA ALA A 89 11.92 13.17 -26.37
C ALA A 89 12.56 14.21 -25.41
N PRO A 90 12.84 13.89 -24.14
CA PRO A 90 12.76 12.57 -23.49
C PRO A 90 11.38 12.23 -22.86
N ALA A 91 10.39 13.14 -22.92
CA ALA A 91 9.09 12.95 -22.24
C ALA A 91 8.39 11.67 -22.69
N SER A 92 8.31 11.40 -24.01
CA SER A 92 7.69 10.19 -24.54
C SER A 92 8.35 8.91 -24.00
N GLN A 93 9.68 8.85 -24.03
CA GLN A 93 10.44 7.68 -23.58
C GLN A 93 10.22 7.38 -22.10
N ILE A 94 10.31 8.40 -21.26
CA ILE A 94 10.09 8.27 -19.81
C ILE A 94 8.63 7.89 -19.52
N PHE A 95 7.67 8.43 -20.26
CA PHE A 95 6.27 8.07 -20.11
C PHE A 95 6.04 6.58 -20.37
N TYR A 96 6.54 6.05 -21.49
CA TYR A 96 6.40 4.62 -21.80
C TYR A 96 7.09 3.72 -20.78
N LEU A 97 8.30 4.07 -20.34
CA LEU A 97 8.99 3.32 -19.29
C LEU A 97 8.18 3.31 -17.98
N LEU A 98 7.65 4.46 -17.55
CA LEU A 98 6.83 4.54 -16.34
C LEU A 98 5.55 3.70 -16.46
N THR A 99 4.87 3.74 -17.61
CA THR A 99 3.63 2.98 -17.81
C THR A 99 3.84 1.47 -17.81
N LEU A 100 5.04 0.98 -18.12
CA LEU A 100 5.42 -0.44 -18.03
C LEU A 100 5.96 -0.82 -16.65
N LEU A 101 6.84 0.02 -16.08
CA LEU A 101 7.51 -0.29 -14.82
C LEU A 101 6.59 -0.17 -13.61
N THR A 102 5.66 0.78 -13.60
CA THR A 102 4.76 0.95 -12.45
C THR A 102 3.91 -0.31 -12.17
N PRO A 103 3.18 -0.89 -13.14
CA PRO A 103 2.42 -2.11 -12.89
C PRO A 103 3.32 -3.32 -12.57
N THR A 104 4.50 -3.44 -13.18
CA THR A 104 5.45 -4.53 -12.87
C THR A 104 5.98 -4.42 -11.44
N LEU A 105 6.25 -3.22 -10.93
CA LEU A 105 6.63 -2.99 -9.54
C LEU A 105 5.47 -3.35 -8.58
N ILE A 106 4.24 -2.96 -8.91
CA ILE A 106 3.06 -3.31 -8.11
C ILE A 106 2.88 -4.83 -8.04
N ILE A 107 2.99 -5.54 -9.17
CA ILE A 107 2.97 -7.01 -9.21
C ILE A 107 4.09 -7.59 -8.36
N THR A 108 5.29 -7.08 -8.49
CA THR A 108 6.46 -7.54 -7.72
C THR A 108 6.20 -7.38 -6.22
N TYR A 109 5.75 -6.22 -5.76
CA TYR A 109 5.43 -6.00 -4.34
C TYR A 109 4.26 -6.85 -3.85
N SER A 110 3.26 -7.13 -4.68
CA SER A 110 2.14 -8.00 -4.29
C SER A 110 2.55 -9.47 -4.11
N LEU A 111 3.53 -9.93 -4.88
CA LEU A 111 4.08 -11.28 -4.81
C LEU A 111 5.21 -11.42 -3.78
N TRP A 112 5.86 -10.32 -3.40
CA TRP A 112 6.99 -10.32 -2.49
C TRP A 112 6.58 -10.80 -1.09
N PRO A 113 7.42 -11.61 -0.40
CA PRO A 113 7.13 -11.99 0.98
C PRO A 113 7.24 -10.79 1.93
N GLN A 114 6.44 -10.77 3.00
CA GLN A 114 6.58 -9.75 4.04
C GLN A 114 7.88 -10.00 4.81
N ASN A 115 8.78 -9.04 4.74
CA ASN A 115 10.09 -9.10 5.38
C ASN A 115 10.39 -7.80 6.12
N ASN A 116 11.20 -7.94 7.15
CA ASN A 116 11.74 -6.80 7.89
C ASN A 116 12.77 -6.06 7.03
N CYS A 117 12.90 -4.75 7.23
CA CYS A 117 13.85 -3.90 6.48
C CYS A 117 15.31 -4.34 6.65
N GLN A 118 15.64 -5.03 7.75
CA GLN A 118 17.00 -5.52 8.04
C GLN A 118 17.35 -6.84 7.33
N GLN A 119 16.37 -7.57 6.83
CA GLN A 119 16.60 -8.79 6.07
C GLN A 119 17.03 -8.46 4.64
N LEU A 120 17.88 -9.31 4.03
CA LEU A 120 18.34 -9.11 2.66
C LEU A 120 17.19 -8.87 1.66
N GLN A 121 16.12 -9.65 1.78
CA GLN A 121 14.95 -9.49 0.93
C GLN A 121 14.23 -8.16 1.17
N GLY A 122 14.20 -7.64 2.41
CA GLY A 122 13.64 -6.32 2.72
C GLY A 122 14.50 -5.20 2.12
N VAL A 123 15.82 -5.29 2.25
CA VAL A 123 16.76 -4.34 1.60
C VAL A 123 16.57 -4.33 0.09
N LEU A 124 16.45 -5.51 -0.54
CA LEU A 124 16.21 -5.62 -1.97
C LEU A 124 14.88 -5.01 -2.39
N ALA A 125 13.81 -5.20 -1.61
CA ALA A 125 12.50 -4.59 -1.89
C ALA A 125 12.58 -3.04 -1.86
N ILE A 126 13.31 -2.48 -0.90
CA ILE A 126 13.52 -1.03 -0.80
C ILE A 126 14.41 -0.51 -1.94
N ALA A 127 15.48 -1.25 -2.29
CA ALA A 127 16.46 -0.84 -3.29
C ALA A 127 15.94 -0.97 -4.74
N LEU A 128 14.90 -1.76 -4.98
CA LEU A 128 14.39 -2.07 -6.33
C LEU A 128 14.02 -0.80 -7.10
N ALA A 129 13.26 0.11 -6.49
CA ALA A 129 12.81 1.33 -7.15
C ALA A 129 13.95 2.31 -7.50
N PRO A 130 14.87 2.67 -6.57
CA PRO A 130 15.99 3.54 -6.90
C PRO A 130 16.94 2.89 -7.91
N LEU A 131 17.11 1.56 -7.91
CA LEU A 131 17.90 0.85 -8.90
C LEU A 131 17.29 0.98 -10.29
N LEU A 132 16.00 0.72 -10.45
CA LEU A 132 15.29 0.90 -11.72
C LEU A 132 15.32 2.36 -12.18
N MET A 133 15.22 3.31 -11.25
CA MET A 133 15.40 4.73 -11.54
C MET A 133 16.77 5.03 -12.15
N ALA A 134 17.84 4.54 -11.53
CA ALA A 134 19.19 4.70 -12.04
C ALA A 134 19.31 4.14 -13.46
N VAL A 135 18.72 2.98 -13.74
CA VAL A 135 18.68 2.38 -15.09
C VAL A 135 17.95 3.29 -16.08
N ILE A 136 16.79 3.85 -15.73
CA ILE A 136 16.04 4.78 -16.59
C ILE A 136 16.90 6.01 -16.94
N LEU A 137 17.54 6.61 -15.94
CA LEU A 137 18.37 7.78 -16.15
C LEU A 137 19.62 7.48 -17.01
N LEU A 138 20.26 6.33 -16.78
CA LEU A 138 21.38 5.86 -17.60
C LEU A 138 20.96 5.62 -19.05
N LEU A 139 19.82 4.97 -19.26
CA LEU A 139 19.28 4.74 -20.61
C LEU A 139 18.95 6.05 -21.33
N ASN A 140 18.48 7.08 -20.62
CA ASN A 140 18.24 8.39 -21.21
C ASN A 140 19.53 9.19 -21.49
N ALA A 141 20.61 8.98 -20.73
CA ALA A 141 21.89 9.67 -20.92
C ALA A 141 22.69 9.17 -22.14
N VAL A 142 22.36 7.99 -22.67
CA VAL A 142 23.00 7.42 -23.84
C VAL A 142 22.28 7.93 -25.09
N ASP A 143 22.87 8.93 -25.75
CA ASP A 143 22.29 9.70 -26.89
C ASP A 143 21.88 8.88 -28.13
N ASN A 144 22.23 7.61 -28.21
CA ASN A 144 21.95 6.74 -29.35
C ASN A 144 21.04 5.55 -29.00
N ASN A 145 19.93 5.80 -28.28
CA ASN A 145 19.01 4.73 -27.89
C ASN A 145 18.10 4.26 -29.03
N LEU A 146 18.70 3.70 -30.11
CA LEU A 146 17.96 3.03 -31.17
C LEU A 146 17.06 1.93 -30.62
N LEU A 147 17.53 1.18 -29.60
CA LEU A 147 16.77 0.13 -28.92
C LEU A 147 15.56 0.69 -28.14
N LEU A 148 15.74 1.82 -27.44
CA LEU A 148 14.65 2.44 -26.69
C LEU A 148 13.62 3.06 -27.65
N LYS A 149 14.09 3.66 -28.75
CA LYS A 149 13.23 4.24 -29.79
C LYS A 149 12.44 3.18 -30.52
N THR A 150 13.06 2.09 -30.95
CA THR A 150 12.36 0.96 -31.61
C THR A 150 11.43 0.25 -30.65
N ALA A 151 11.81 0.05 -29.38
CA ALA A 151 10.92 -0.52 -28.36
C ALA A 151 9.72 0.39 -28.07
N THR A 152 9.90 1.71 -28.00
CA THR A 152 8.78 2.64 -27.80
C THR A 152 7.88 2.69 -29.03
N GLU A 153 8.40 2.71 -30.22
CA GLU A 153 7.60 2.71 -31.48
C GLU A 153 6.78 1.43 -31.66
N THR A 154 7.33 0.26 -31.34
CA THR A 154 6.60 -1.01 -31.40
C THR A 154 5.55 -1.16 -30.30
N LEU A 155 5.77 -0.55 -29.12
CA LEU A 155 4.85 -0.60 -27.99
C LEU A 155 3.74 0.45 -28.06
N THR A 156 3.86 1.47 -28.93
CA THR A 156 2.92 2.60 -29.05
C THR A 156 1.68 2.32 -29.89
N SER A 157 1.58 1.19 -30.58
CA SER A 157 0.35 0.83 -31.31
C SER A 157 -0.78 0.57 -30.31
N GLY A 158 -1.42 1.67 -29.86
CA GLY A 158 -2.43 1.65 -28.83
C GLY A 158 -3.73 0.99 -29.30
N LEU A 159 -4.20 0.00 -28.52
CA LEU A 159 -5.46 -0.70 -28.76
C LEU A 159 -6.72 0.14 -28.43
N LEU A 160 -6.62 1.24 -27.68
CA LEU A 160 -7.78 1.95 -27.10
C LEU A 160 -7.74 3.48 -27.20
N GLY A 161 -7.07 4.04 -28.20
CA GLY A 161 -7.17 5.49 -28.47
C GLY A 161 -6.66 6.47 -27.39
N GLY A 162 -5.87 5.98 -26.43
CA GLY A 162 -5.23 6.75 -25.35
C GLY A 162 -3.70 6.73 -25.45
N HIS A 163 -3.03 7.41 -24.53
CA HIS A 163 -1.55 7.42 -24.47
C HIS A 163 -0.95 6.11 -23.96
N LEU A 164 -1.75 5.21 -23.36
CA LEU A 164 -1.31 3.91 -22.84
C LEU A 164 -1.23 2.87 -23.96
N SER A 165 -0.13 2.14 -24.03
CA SER A 165 0.04 1.01 -24.95
C SER A 165 -0.85 -0.18 -24.57
N GLY A 166 -1.17 -1.06 -25.54
CA GLY A 166 -1.92 -2.29 -25.26
C GLY A 166 -1.26 -3.19 -24.21
N ILE A 167 0.09 -3.25 -24.20
CA ILE A 167 0.85 -4.00 -23.20
C ILE A 167 0.69 -3.38 -21.81
N SER A 168 0.74 -2.04 -21.69
CA SER A 168 0.51 -1.37 -20.42
C SER A 168 -0.89 -1.68 -19.86
N TRP A 169 -1.94 -1.66 -20.71
CA TRP A 169 -3.29 -2.04 -20.29
C TRP A 169 -3.36 -3.49 -19.78
N MET A 170 -2.70 -4.44 -20.45
CA MET A 170 -2.65 -5.84 -20.01
C MET A 170 -1.93 -5.98 -18.65
N LEU A 171 -0.79 -5.29 -18.46
CA LEU A 171 -0.04 -5.32 -17.21
C LEU A 171 -0.83 -4.71 -16.05
N TYR A 172 -1.53 -3.59 -16.28
CA TYR A 172 -2.41 -3.00 -15.26
C TYR A 172 -3.60 -3.88 -14.94
N GLY A 173 -4.20 -4.53 -15.95
CA GLY A 173 -5.26 -5.51 -15.75
C GLY A 173 -4.81 -6.70 -14.90
N LEU A 174 -3.60 -7.23 -15.19
CA LEU A 174 -3.00 -8.31 -14.41
C LEU A 174 -2.68 -7.85 -12.96
N ALA A 175 -2.09 -6.67 -12.80
CA ALA A 175 -1.79 -6.10 -11.49
C ALA A 175 -3.07 -5.93 -10.65
N ALA A 176 -4.13 -5.35 -11.23
CA ALA A 176 -5.41 -5.17 -10.55
C ALA A 176 -6.06 -6.51 -10.17
N ALA A 177 -6.04 -7.50 -11.07
CA ALA A 177 -6.57 -8.84 -10.80
C ALA A 177 -5.82 -9.53 -9.65
N LEU A 178 -4.48 -9.52 -9.67
CA LEU A 178 -3.65 -10.10 -8.60
C LEU A 178 -3.88 -9.40 -7.27
N CYS A 179 -3.86 -8.07 -7.24
CA CYS A 179 -4.12 -7.30 -6.02
C CYS A 179 -5.52 -7.57 -5.46
N LEU A 180 -6.54 -7.71 -6.32
CA LEU A 180 -7.90 -8.05 -5.91
C LEU A 180 -7.98 -9.45 -5.31
N VAL A 181 -7.40 -10.46 -5.97
CA VAL A 181 -7.34 -11.83 -5.47
C VAL A 181 -6.63 -11.89 -4.12
N PHE A 182 -5.50 -11.20 -3.95
CA PHE A 182 -4.78 -11.17 -2.69
C PHE A 182 -5.50 -10.37 -1.60
N CYS A 183 -6.17 -9.29 -1.95
CA CYS A 183 -7.02 -8.54 -1.02
C CYS A 183 -8.14 -9.41 -0.43
N LEU A 184 -8.73 -10.28 -1.25
CA LEU A 184 -9.79 -11.19 -0.82
C LEU A 184 -9.27 -12.42 -0.07
N SER A 185 -8.14 -13.00 -0.51
CA SER A 185 -7.57 -14.25 0.04
C SER A 185 -6.71 -14.00 1.28
N ARG A 186 -5.75 -13.09 1.20
CA ARG A 186 -4.79 -12.81 2.30
C ARG A 186 -5.32 -11.85 3.34
N GLN A 187 -6.33 -11.05 2.98
CA GLN A 187 -6.95 -10.05 3.84
C GLN A 187 -5.97 -9.04 4.47
N ARG A 188 -4.87 -8.72 3.80
CA ARG A 188 -3.89 -7.73 4.24
C ARG A 188 -4.33 -6.32 3.81
N SER A 189 -4.11 -5.32 4.67
CA SER A 189 -4.38 -3.91 4.34
C SER A 189 -3.49 -3.40 3.20
N PHE A 190 -2.26 -3.91 3.11
CA PHE A 190 -1.32 -3.55 2.05
C PHE A 190 -1.82 -3.95 0.65
N ASP A 191 -2.38 -5.16 0.48
CA ASP A 191 -2.92 -5.60 -0.82
C ASP A 191 -4.05 -4.68 -1.32
N SER A 192 -4.88 -4.16 -0.40
CA SER A 192 -5.90 -3.17 -0.74
C SER A 192 -5.33 -1.83 -1.15
N SER A 193 -4.21 -1.42 -0.53
CA SER A 193 -3.50 -0.20 -0.92
C SER A 193 -2.89 -0.33 -2.31
N LEU A 194 -2.27 -1.47 -2.62
CA LEU A 194 -1.72 -1.74 -3.96
C LEU A 194 -2.81 -1.71 -5.03
N LEU A 195 -4.00 -2.27 -4.74
CA LEU A 195 -5.15 -2.17 -5.64
C LEU A 195 -5.54 -0.71 -5.90
N GLY A 196 -5.65 0.09 -4.84
CA GLY A 196 -5.94 1.53 -4.96
C GLY A 196 -4.87 2.28 -5.74
N CYS A 197 -3.59 2.02 -5.47
CA CYS A 197 -2.48 2.61 -6.22
C CYS A 197 -2.52 2.20 -7.70
N THR A 198 -2.85 0.94 -8.02
CA THR A 198 -3.01 0.48 -9.41
C THR A 198 -4.08 1.28 -10.15
N LEU A 199 -5.26 1.44 -9.55
CA LEU A 199 -6.35 2.19 -10.16
C LEU A 199 -5.99 3.67 -10.35
N MET A 200 -5.40 4.31 -9.33
CA MET A 200 -5.03 5.72 -9.39
C MET A 200 -3.90 5.98 -10.39
N THR A 201 -2.93 5.06 -10.53
CA THR A 201 -1.86 5.20 -11.53
C THR A 201 -2.38 5.06 -12.96
N VAL A 202 -3.27 4.10 -13.23
CA VAL A 202 -3.95 3.98 -14.54
C VAL A 202 -4.66 5.28 -14.91
N ILE A 203 -5.45 5.83 -13.98
CA ILE A 203 -6.16 7.09 -14.19
C ILE A 203 -5.17 8.23 -14.46
N THR A 204 -4.07 8.30 -13.71
CA THR A 204 -3.05 9.34 -13.90
C THR A 204 -2.44 9.27 -15.29
N TYR A 205 -2.01 8.11 -15.74
CA TYR A 205 -1.35 7.97 -17.04
C TYR A 205 -2.32 8.09 -18.22
N HIS A 206 -3.56 7.66 -18.05
CA HIS A 206 -4.58 7.83 -19.09
C HIS A 206 -4.91 9.31 -19.32
N TRP A 207 -4.98 10.11 -18.25
CA TRP A 207 -5.32 11.54 -18.30
C TRP A 207 -4.13 12.44 -17.93
N ILE A 208 -2.91 12.03 -18.24
CA ILE A 208 -1.70 12.77 -17.85
C ILE A 208 -1.66 14.22 -18.37
N GLN A 209 -2.36 14.51 -19.47
CA GLN A 209 -2.46 15.86 -20.05
C GLN A 209 -3.32 16.81 -19.22
N LEU A 210 -4.16 16.30 -18.33
CA LEU A 210 -4.98 17.15 -17.48
C LEU A 210 -4.14 17.74 -16.35
N THR A 211 -4.18 19.07 -16.24
CA THR A 211 -3.49 19.79 -15.17
C THR A 211 -3.87 19.26 -13.79
N SER A 212 -2.90 19.19 -12.90
CA SER A 212 -3.03 18.76 -11.50
C SER A 212 -3.46 17.30 -11.27
N ILE A 213 -3.78 16.49 -12.31
CA ILE A 213 -4.27 15.11 -12.12
C ILE A 213 -3.21 14.26 -11.38
N SER A 214 -1.95 14.35 -11.79
CA SER A 214 -0.84 13.62 -11.16
C SER A 214 -0.67 14.02 -9.70
N ALA A 215 -0.74 15.32 -9.38
CA ALA A 215 -0.62 15.80 -8.01
C ALA A 215 -1.76 15.28 -7.12
N CYS A 216 -3.01 15.39 -7.56
CA CYS A 216 -4.17 14.94 -6.79
C CYS A 216 -4.14 13.41 -6.54
N LEU A 217 -3.89 12.61 -7.60
CA LEU A 217 -3.94 11.16 -7.48
C LEU A 217 -2.73 10.60 -6.73
N PHE A 218 -1.52 11.14 -6.93
CA PHE A 218 -0.35 10.74 -6.14
C PHE A 218 -0.46 11.16 -4.67
N ALA A 219 -1.08 12.31 -4.37
CA ALA A 219 -1.43 12.67 -2.99
C ALA A 219 -2.44 11.67 -2.39
N GLY A 220 -3.45 11.27 -3.17
CA GLY A 220 -4.41 10.23 -2.78
C GLY A 220 -3.72 8.89 -2.48
N MET A 221 -2.75 8.45 -3.29
CA MET A 221 -1.95 7.25 -3.06
C MET A 221 -1.11 7.36 -1.78
N GLY A 222 -0.43 8.49 -1.57
CA GLY A 222 0.34 8.75 -0.36
C GLY A 222 -0.53 8.72 0.89
N LEU A 223 -1.71 9.34 0.85
CA LEU A 223 -2.69 9.32 1.94
C LEU A 223 -3.18 7.89 2.22
N LEU A 224 -3.53 7.13 1.18
CA LEU A 224 -3.98 5.75 1.28
C LEU A 224 -2.91 4.86 1.96
N LEU A 225 -1.66 4.94 1.52
CA LEU A 225 -0.55 4.20 2.12
C LEU A 225 -0.33 4.59 3.57
N THR A 226 -0.30 5.88 3.88
CA THR A 226 -0.13 6.39 5.26
C THR A 226 -1.23 5.87 6.19
N ILE A 227 -2.49 5.95 5.77
CA ILE A 227 -3.63 5.45 6.56
C ILE A 227 -3.50 3.93 6.78
N ASN A 228 -3.20 3.15 5.74
CA ASN A 228 -3.12 1.70 5.86
C ASN A 228 -1.95 1.24 6.74
N ILE A 229 -0.77 1.85 6.61
CA ILE A 229 0.37 1.56 7.49
C ILE A 229 0.01 1.88 8.94
N THR A 230 -0.61 3.04 9.19
CA THR A 230 -1.04 3.45 10.53
C THR A 230 -2.06 2.47 11.13
N ILE A 231 -3.05 2.03 10.34
CA ILE A 231 -4.02 1.01 10.76
C ILE A 231 -3.31 -0.31 11.11
N SER A 232 -2.34 -0.73 10.29
CA SER A 232 -1.56 -1.96 10.53
C SER A 232 -0.78 -1.87 11.85
N LEU A 233 -0.14 -0.73 12.13
CA LEU A 233 0.58 -0.49 13.38
C LEU A 233 -0.36 -0.51 14.60
N LEU A 234 -1.52 0.12 14.50
CA LEU A 234 -2.52 0.08 15.56
C LEU A 234 -2.99 -1.35 15.82
N GLN A 235 -3.19 -2.16 14.78
CA GLN A 235 -3.60 -3.56 14.92
C GLN A 235 -2.57 -4.42 15.65
N ILE A 236 -1.27 -4.21 15.41
CA ILE A 236 -0.19 -4.88 16.14
C ILE A 236 -0.29 -4.58 17.65
N GLY A 237 -0.55 -3.33 18.03
CA GLY A 237 -0.69 -2.92 19.43
C GLY A 237 -1.91 -3.52 20.18
N TYR A 238 -2.85 -4.13 19.47
CA TYR A 238 -4.07 -4.75 20.05
C TYR A 238 -4.06 -6.29 19.98
N ARG A 239 -3.01 -6.93 19.48
CA ARG A 239 -2.86 -8.39 19.47
C ARG A 239 -1.82 -8.84 20.47
N ASP A 240 -2.02 -10.04 21.00
CA ASP A 240 -1.02 -10.74 21.79
C ASP A 240 -0.04 -11.45 20.86
N ASP A 241 1.28 -11.24 21.04
CA ASP A 241 2.31 -11.75 20.14
C ASP A 241 2.39 -13.27 20.13
N LEU A 242 2.11 -13.93 21.27
CA LEU A 242 2.20 -15.37 21.39
C LEU A 242 0.97 -16.07 20.82
N THR A 243 -0.21 -15.62 21.20
CA THR A 243 -1.47 -16.32 20.93
C THR A 243 -2.23 -15.77 19.73
N GLN A 244 -1.85 -14.59 19.23
CA GLN A 244 -2.47 -13.90 18.10
C GLN A 244 -3.98 -13.57 18.27
N ILE A 245 -4.54 -13.72 19.48
CA ILE A 245 -5.85 -13.17 19.85
C ILE A 245 -5.71 -11.73 20.36
N GLY A 246 -6.83 -11.08 20.69
CA GLY A 246 -6.77 -9.74 21.28
C GLY A 246 -6.04 -9.74 22.61
N ASN A 247 -5.21 -8.72 22.86
CA ASN A 247 -4.54 -8.53 24.14
C ASN A 247 -5.44 -7.76 25.14
N ARG A 248 -4.93 -7.51 26.34
CA ARG A 248 -5.62 -6.74 27.39
C ARG A 248 -6.12 -5.37 26.91
N ARG A 249 -5.33 -4.68 26.07
CA ARG A 249 -5.75 -3.38 25.50
C ARG A 249 -6.96 -3.55 24.58
N ALA A 250 -6.96 -4.59 23.75
CA ALA A 250 -8.09 -4.92 22.89
C ALA A 250 -9.36 -5.23 23.69
N LEU A 251 -9.25 -5.99 24.79
CA LEU A 251 -10.36 -6.25 25.71
C LEU A 251 -10.93 -4.95 26.27
N GLN A 252 -10.07 -4.08 26.81
CA GLN A 252 -10.49 -2.79 27.37
C GLN A 252 -11.20 -1.90 26.36
N GLN A 253 -10.72 -1.88 25.11
CA GLN A 253 -11.35 -1.12 24.03
C GLN A 253 -12.70 -1.74 23.61
N ALA A 254 -12.77 -3.07 23.54
CA ALA A 254 -14.01 -3.77 23.23
C ALA A 254 -15.06 -3.53 24.31
N ALA A 255 -14.68 -3.60 25.60
CA ALA A 255 -15.56 -3.35 26.73
C ALA A 255 -16.24 -1.96 26.67
N LYS A 256 -15.53 -0.92 26.20
CA LYS A 256 -16.10 0.43 26.04
C LYS A 256 -17.20 0.51 24.98
N THR A 257 -17.22 -0.42 24.04
CA THR A 257 -18.18 -0.44 22.91
C THR A 257 -19.32 -1.42 23.10
N LEU A 258 -19.30 -2.24 24.15
CA LEU A 258 -20.37 -3.18 24.47
C LEU A 258 -21.68 -2.43 24.81
N ARG A 259 -22.75 -2.87 24.21
CA ARG A 259 -24.13 -2.36 24.47
C ARG A 259 -25.09 -3.53 24.61
N GLY A 260 -26.07 -3.39 25.47
CA GLY A 260 -27.03 -4.44 25.78
C GLY A 260 -26.49 -5.47 26.79
N PRO A 261 -27.20 -6.57 27.03
CA PRO A 261 -26.78 -7.62 27.95
C PRO A 261 -25.59 -8.40 27.34
N TYR A 262 -24.58 -8.64 28.15
CA TYR A 262 -23.39 -9.43 27.77
C TYR A 262 -22.88 -10.22 28.98
N SER A 263 -22.13 -11.28 28.72
CA SER A 263 -21.44 -12.06 29.74
C SER A 263 -19.93 -12.00 29.50
N ILE A 264 -19.15 -11.99 30.56
CA ILE A 264 -17.69 -12.09 30.52
C ILE A 264 -17.30 -13.34 31.27
N ALA A 265 -16.46 -14.18 30.67
CA ALA A 265 -15.81 -15.30 31.30
C ALA A 265 -14.32 -15.02 31.45
N MET A 266 -13.78 -15.19 32.65
CA MET A 266 -12.34 -15.25 32.88
C MET A 266 -11.94 -16.72 32.92
N VAL A 267 -10.91 -17.06 32.14
CA VAL A 267 -10.38 -18.41 32.01
C VAL A 267 -8.92 -18.37 32.41
N ASP A 268 -8.51 -19.29 33.30
CA ASP A 268 -7.13 -19.44 33.77
C ASP A 268 -6.66 -20.86 33.47
N ALA A 269 -5.38 -21.02 33.10
CA ALA A 269 -4.83 -22.35 32.79
C ALA A 269 -4.35 -23.05 34.07
N ASP A 270 -5.10 -24.04 34.50
CA ASP A 270 -4.79 -24.82 35.70
C ASP A 270 -3.38 -25.43 35.66
N TYR A 271 -2.65 -25.19 36.73
CA TYR A 271 -1.29 -25.72 36.94
C TYR A 271 -0.28 -25.33 35.83
N PHE A 272 -0.44 -24.24 35.16
CA PHE A 272 0.42 -23.81 34.06
C PHE A 272 1.91 -23.74 34.47
N LYS A 273 2.20 -23.27 35.67
CA LYS A 273 3.56 -23.27 36.23
C LYS A 273 4.17 -24.70 36.25
N LYS A 274 3.39 -25.73 36.63
CA LYS A 274 3.88 -27.11 36.64
C LYS A 274 4.21 -27.61 35.23
N ILE A 275 3.46 -27.17 34.22
CA ILE A 275 3.75 -27.50 32.83
C ILE A 275 5.11 -26.91 32.44
N ASN A 276 5.33 -25.60 32.72
CA ASN A 276 6.61 -24.95 32.44
C ASN A 276 7.78 -25.60 33.19
N ASP A 277 7.61 -25.88 34.50
CA ASP A 277 8.66 -26.47 35.33
C ASP A 277 9.04 -27.89 34.88
N ARG A 278 8.08 -28.67 34.35
CA ARG A 278 8.29 -30.06 33.92
C ARG A 278 8.74 -30.18 32.46
N PHE A 279 8.24 -29.33 31.57
CA PHE A 279 8.37 -29.52 30.11
C PHE A 279 9.04 -28.32 29.40
N GLY A 280 9.37 -27.28 30.16
CA GLY A 280 9.98 -26.06 29.62
C GLY A 280 8.98 -25.06 29.07
N HIS A 281 9.43 -23.81 28.90
CA HIS A 281 8.61 -22.69 28.44
C HIS A 281 8.07 -22.86 27.02
N ASP A 282 8.83 -23.55 26.15
CA ASP A 282 8.38 -23.80 24.77
C ASP A 282 7.09 -24.61 24.69
N LEU A 283 6.92 -25.62 25.57
CA LEU A 283 5.69 -26.39 25.65
C LEU A 283 4.55 -25.61 26.31
N GLY A 284 4.88 -24.77 27.32
CA GLY A 284 3.93 -23.83 27.90
C GLY A 284 3.37 -22.87 26.86
N ASP A 285 4.23 -22.31 26.01
CA ASP A 285 3.83 -21.43 24.91
C ASP A 285 2.92 -22.12 23.89
N GLN A 286 3.19 -23.41 23.57
CA GLN A 286 2.32 -24.22 22.73
C GLN A 286 0.94 -24.46 23.39
N ALA A 287 0.92 -24.72 24.72
CA ALA A 287 -0.33 -24.88 25.47
C ALA A 287 -1.18 -23.59 25.43
N LEU A 288 -0.57 -22.42 25.65
CA LEU A 288 -1.27 -21.14 25.54
C LEU A 288 -1.83 -20.87 24.14
N ARG A 289 -1.07 -21.19 23.09
CA ARG A 289 -1.57 -21.11 21.69
C ARG A 289 -2.76 -22.05 21.45
N ALA A 290 -2.72 -23.26 22.01
CA ALA A 290 -3.81 -24.23 21.89
C ALA A 290 -5.08 -23.72 22.60
N ILE A 291 -4.97 -23.23 23.86
CA ILE A 291 -6.08 -22.64 24.60
C ILE A 291 -6.69 -21.48 23.82
N ALA A 292 -5.86 -20.54 23.35
CA ALA A 292 -6.32 -19.41 22.58
C ALA A 292 -7.07 -19.83 21.29
N SER A 293 -6.59 -20.87 20.61
CA SER A 293 -7.23 -21.42 19.42
C SER A 293 -8.59 -22.03 19.74
N LEU A 294 -8.70 -22.77 20.82
CA LEU A 294 -9.97 -23.35 21.31
C LEU A 294 -10.96 -22.24 21.69
N LEU A 295 -10.54 -21.26 22.47
CA LEU A 295 -11.39 -20.13 22.86
C LEU A 295 -11.90 -19.33 21.64
N LYS A 296 -11.10 -19.19 20.61
CA LYS A 296 -11.50 -18.55 19.36
C LYS A 296 -12.57 -19.31 18.57
N GLN A 297 -12.62 -20.64 18.74
CA GLN A 297 -13.55 -21.53 18.03
C GLN A 297 -14.89 -21.75 18.80
N THR A 298 -14.94 -21.43 20.11
CA THR A 298 -15.93 -21.98 21.02
C THR A 298 -17.30 -21.31 20.98
N ALA A 299 -17.47 -20.14 20.35
CA ALA A 299 -18.82 -19.54 20.37
C ALA A 299 -19.05 -18.59 19.20
N ASP A 300 -20.17 -18.77 18.51
CA ASP A 300 -20.70 -17.82 17.53
C ASP A 300 -20.92 -16.45 18.18
N GLY A 301 -20.15 -15.46 17.72
CA GLY A 301 -20.23 -14.08 18.18
C GLY A 301 -19.39 -13.72 19.41
N SER A 302 -18.75 -14.68 20.09
CA SER A 302 -17.83 -14.39 21.20
C SER A 302 -16.47 -13.89 20.69
N ARG A 303 -15.73 -13.20 21.58
CA ARG A 303 -14.37 -12.71 21.28
C ARG A 303 -13.45 -13.16 22.41
N ALA A 304 -12.36 -13.83 22.05
CA ALA A 304 -11.32 -14.24 22.98
C ALA A 304 -10.22 -13.16 23.08
N TYR A 305 -9.73 -12.96 24.29
CA TYR A 305 -8.65 -12.04 24.61
C TYR A 305 -7.68 -12.71 25.58
N ARG A 306 -6.39 -12.39 25.50
CA ARG A 306 -5.42 -12.74 26.54
C ARG A 306 -5.26 -11.55 27.48
N TYR A 307 -5.59 -11.75 28.75
CA TYR A 307 -5.49 -10.69 29.74
C TYR A 307 -4.05 -10.50 30.22
N GLY A 308 -3.32 -11.61 30.43
CA GLY A 308 -1.91 -11.63 30.80
C GLY A 308 -1.48 -13.01 31.28
N GLY A 309 -0.21 -13.33 31.19
CA GLY A 309 0.31 -14.63 31.65
C GLY A 309 -0.46 -15.80 31.04
N GLU A 310 -1.20 -16.52 31.89
CA GLU A 310 -2.04 -17.68 31.59
C GLU A 310 -3.54 -17.36 31.62
N GLU A 311 -3.91 -16.08 31.76
CA GLU A 311 -5.30 -15.60 31.91
C GLU A 311 -5.90 -15.16 30.55
N PHE A 312 -7.15 -15.56 30.30
CA PHE A 312 -7.92 -15.27 29.10
C PHE A 312 -9.30 -14.72 29.41
#